data_1256e4cab752ed38b0e436faa496e94d
#
_entry.id   1256e4cab752ed38b0e436faa496e94d
#
_cell.length_a   1.000
_cell.length_b   1.000
_cell.length_c   1.000
_cell.angle_alpha   90.00
_cell.angle_beta   90.00
_cell.angle_gamma   90.00
#
_symmetry.space_group_name_H-M   'P 1'
#
loop_
_entity.id
_entity.type
_entity.pdbx_description
1 polymer ?
#
loop_
_entity_poly.entity_id
_entity_poly.type
_entity_poly.pdbx_seq_one_letter_code
_entity_poly.pdbx_strand_id
1 'polypeptide(L)'
;MGINWKEYSSGNFYDELISSPGNARIYARGLIAYLGSLTAGEMELRQQAADIVIREMGISFTVYSDGENIDRSWPLDIIPRIIDYKEWTTVAEGLKQRLKALNCFINDVYNEQQIIQDGIVPAELILKSRNFLRPCCGIKPPHGVWANICGSDLVRDDKGLFCVLEDNLRVPSGVSYMME
;
A
#
# COMPACT_ATOMS: atom_id res chain seq x y z
N MET A 1 -15.04 4.58 29.89
CA MET A 1 -14.19 3.38 30.03
C MET A 1 -13.31 3.33 28.80
N GLY A 2 -12.01 3.07 28.96
CA GLY A 2 -11.09 2.86 27.83
C GLY A 2 -11.34 1.54 27.11
N ILE A 3 -10.56 1.27 26.07
CA ILE A 3 -10.68 0.04 25.27
C ILE A 3 -10.34 -1.17 26.15
N ASN A 4 -11.24 -2.16 26.21
CA ASN A 4 -10.99 -3.41 26.91
C ASN A 4 -10.34 -4.44 25.99
N TRP A 5 -9.02 -4.41 25.91
CA TRP A 5 -8.26 -5.33 25.06
C TRP A 5 -8.42 -6.81 25.41
N LYS A 6 -8.90 -7.16 26.59
CA LYS A 6 -9.17 -8.55 26.99
C LYS A 6 -10.40 -9.14 26.30
N GLU A 7 -11.33 -8.29 25.90
CA GLU A 7 -12.53 -8.67 25.18
C GLU A 7 -12.37 -8.55 23.66
N TYR A 8 -11.30 -7.89 23.22
CA TYR A 8 -11.01 -7.76 21.82
C TYR A 8 -10.50 -9.08 21.22
N SER A 9 -11.05 -9.45 20.05
CA SER A 9 -10.63 -10.61 19.27
C SER A 9 -10.57 -10.25 17.79
N SER A 10 -9.46 -10.56 17.15
CA SER A 10 -9.29 -10.43 15.69
C SER A 10 -9.96 -11.60 14.93
N GLY A 11 -10.58 -12.54 15.61
CA GLY A 11 -11.08 -13.76 14.99
C GLY A 11 -9.94 -14.58 14.38
N ASN A 12 -10.08 -14.93 13.10
CA ASN A 12 -9.07 -15.68 12.35
C ASN A 12 -8.10 -14.77 11.57
N PHE A 13 -8.19 -13.46 11.76
CA PHE A 13 -7.31 -12.52 11.05
C PHE A 13 -6.05 -12.22 11.86
N TYR A 14 -4.96 -12.00 11.15
CA TYR A 14 -3.75 -11.50 11.76
C TYR A 14 -3.96 -10.04 12.20
N ASP A 15 -3.67 -9.76 13.47
CA ASP A 15 -3.72 -8.41 14.01
C ASP A 15 -2.30 -7.91 14.29
N GLU A 16 -2.00 -6.69 13.86
CA GLU A 16 -0.66 -6.09 13.95
C GLU A 16 -0.35 -5.55 15.35
N LEU A 17 -1.37 -5.30 16.17
CA LEU A 17 -1.22 -4.75 17.52
C LEU A 17 -1.35 -5.80 18.62
N ILE A 18 -2.30 -6.74 18.44
CA ILE A 18 -2.70 -7.72 19.43
C ILE A 18 -2.33 -9.12 18.96
N SER A 19 -1.60 -9.89 19.77
CA SER A 19 -1.23 -11.28 19.46
C SER A 19 -2.29 -12.28 19.92
N SER A 20 -3.03 -11.96 20.98
CA SER A 20 -4.17 -12.69 21.53
C SER A 20 -4.92 -11.76 22.47
N PRO A 21 -6.19 -12.04 22.86
CA PRO A 21 -6.96 -11.18 23.75
C PRO A 21 -6.17 -10.71 24.97
N GLY A 22 -6.06 -9.41 25.15
CA GLY A 22 -5.30 -8.78 26.23
C GLY A 22 -3.77 -8.76 26.07
N ASN A 23 -3.19 -9.39 25.04
CA ASN A 23 -1.75 -9.49 24.85
C ASN A 23 -1.29 -8.67 23.64
N ALA A 24 -0.73 -7.50 23.89
CA ALA A 24 -0.13 -6.68 22.85
C ALA A 24 1.19 -7.30 22.32
N ARG A 25 1.41 -7.16 21.02
CA ARG A 25 2.72 -7.47 20.42
C ARG A 25 3.79 -6.57 21.03
N ILE A 26 5.02 -7.06 21.10
CA ILE A 26 6.11 -6.37 21.81
C ILE A 26 6.28 -4.94 21.32
N TYR A 27 6.28 -4.74 20.00
CA TYR A 27 6.46 -3.43 19.36
C TYR A 27 5.22 -2.53 19.47
N ALA A 28 4.05 -3.06 19.79
CA ALA A 28 2.79 -2.32 19.93
C ALA A 28 2.43 -1.98 21.38
N ARG A 29 3.19 -2.46 22.38
CA ARG A 29 2.85 -2.32 23.82
C ARG A 29 2.63 -0.87 24.24
N GLY A 30 3.49 0.05 23.79
CA GLY A 30 3.37 1.48 24.11
C GLY A 30 2.08 2.09 23.58
N LEU A 31 1.74 1.81 22.32
CA LEU A 31 0.50 2.28 21.70
C LEU A 31 -0.73 1.68 22.39
N ILE A 32 -0.73 0.37 22.62
CA ILE A 32 -1.85 -0.32 23.29
C ILE A 32 -2.09 0.21 24.72
N ALA A 33 -1.02 0.47 25.47
CA ALA A 33 -1.12 1.08 26.80
C ALA A 33 -1.70 2.50 26.70
N TYR A 34 -1.24 3.30 25.76
CA TYR A 34 -1.75 4.65 25.53
C TYR A 34 -3.25 4.62 25.12
N LEU A 35 -3.62 3.84 24.12
CA LEU A 35 -5.02 3.71 23.67
C LEU A 35 -5.94 3.20 24.80
N GLY A 36 -5.45 2.26 25.62
CA GLY A 36 -6.18 1.75 26.78
C GLY A 36 -6.36 2.78 27.90
N SER A 37 -5.53 3.83 27.95
CA SER A 37 -5.69 4.92 28.92
C SER A 37 -6.72 5.96 28.50
N LEU A 38 -7.09 6.00 27.22
CA LEU A 38 -8.08 6.95 26.70
C LEU A 38 -9.52 6.46 26.97
N THR A 39 -10.38 7.40 27.27
CA THR A 39 -11.82 7.17 27.30
C THR A 39 -12.41 7.12 25.90
N ALA A 40 -13.59 6.51 25.74
CA ALA A 40 -14.30 6.50 24.45
C ALA A 40 -14.52 7.93 23.91
N GLY A 41 -14.90 8.87 24.77
CA GLY A 41 -15.09 10.27 24.36
C GLY A 41 -13.78 10.94 23.90
N GLU A 42 -12.65 10.63 24.53
CA GLU A 42 -11.35 11.16 24.07
C GLU A 42 -10.93 10.58 22.72
N MET A 43 -11.21 9.30 22.47
CA MET A 43 -10.98 8.68 21.14
C MET A 43 -11.85 9.33 20.08
N GLU A 44 -13.14 9.53 20.37
CA GLU A 44 -14.06 10.19 19.43
C GLU A 44 -13.64 11.62 19.12
N LEU A 45 -13.26 12.40 20.12
CA LEU A 45 -12.76 13.77 19.93
C LEU A 45 -11.49 13.82 19.05
N ARG A 46 -10.59 12.83 19.19
CA ARG A 46 -9.39 12.75 18.35
C ARG A 46 -9.74 12.41 16.90
N GLN A 47 -10.67 11.47 16.69
CA GLN A 47 -11.14 11.14 15.35
C GLN A 47 -11.80 12.36 14.70
N GLN A 48 -12.67 13.05 15.41
CA GLN A 48 -13.32 14.28 14.90
C GLN A 48 -12.31 15.38 14.58
N ALA A 49 -11.28 15.55 15.42
CA ALA A 49 -10.20 16.51 15.15
C ALA A 49 -9.41 16.14 13.90
N ALA A 50 -9.09 14.85 13.70
CA ALA A 50 -8.42 14.37 12.48
C ALA A 50 -9.29 14.61 11.24
N ASP A 51 -10.58 14.31 11.31
CA ASP A 51 -11.52 14.51 10.20
C ASP A 51 -11.65 16.01 9.81
N ILE A 52 -11.61 16.90 10.80
CA ILE A 52 -11.62 18.35 10.55
C ILE A 52 -10.35 18.78 9.82
N VAL A 53 -9.17 18.36 10.34
CA VAL A 53 -7.87 18.71 9.73
C VAL A 53 -7.78 18.21 8.29
N ILE A 54 -8.14 16.95 8.03
CA ILE A 54 -8.15 16.35 6.68
C ILE A 54 -9.04 17.17 5.73
N ARG A 55 -10.21 17.59 6.22
CA ARG A 55 -11.14 18.41 5.43
C ARG A 55 -10.60 19.81 5.17
N GLU A 56 -10.01 20.45 6.17
CA GLU A 56 -9.41 21.79 6.04
C GLU A 56 -8.19 21.80 5.11
N MET A 57 -7.41 20.73 5.09
CA MET A 57 -6.31 20.53 4.16
C MET A 57 -6.80 20.23 2.73
N GLY A 58 -8.08 19.97 2.52
CA GLY A 58 -8.65 19.66 1.21
C GLY A 58 -8.26 18.26 0.70
N ILE A 59 -7.85 17.36 1.60
CA ILE A 59 -7.49 16.00 1.22
C ILE A 59 -8.76 15.20 0.97
N SER A 60 -9.04 14.96 -0.30
CA SER A 60 -10.24 14.24 -0.75
C SER A 60 -9.91 13.19 -1.80
N PHE A 61 -10.84 12.28 -2.01
CA PHE A 61 -10.80 11.33 -3.11
C PHE A 61 -12.16 11.26 -3.79
N THR A 62 -12.13 11.07 -5.09
CA THR A 62 -13.35 10.98 -5.88
C THR A 62 -13.81 9.54 -5.97
N VAL A 63 -15.02 9.27 -5.52
CA VAL A 63 -15.67 7.98 -5.71
C VAL A 63 -16.46 8.02 -7.02
N TYR A 64 -16.09 7.15 -7.96
CA TYR A 64 -16.83 6.95 -9.20
C TYR A 64 -17.98 5.96 -8.94
N SER A 65 -19.20 6.47 -8.86
CA SER A 65 -20.41 5.65 -8.73
C SER A 65 -21.38 6.08 -9.80
N ASP A 66 -22.00 5.10 -10.47
CA ASP A 66 -23.06 5.18 -11.49
C ASP A 66 -23.53 6.60 -11.94
N GLY A 67 -22.60 7.39 -12.51
CA GLY A 67 -22.89 8.67 -13.15
C GLY A 67 -22.71 9.92 -12.29
N GLU A 68 -22.32 9.79 -11.02
CA GLU A 68 -22.00 10.94 -10.15
C GLU A 68 -20.59 10.80 -9.56
N ASN A 69 -19.78 11.84 -9.73
CA ASN A 69 -18.50 11.96 -9.05
C ASN A 69 -18.74 12.60 -7.68
N ILE A 70 -18.54 11.84 -6.61
CA ILE A 70 -18.71 12.36 -5.24
C ILE A 70 -17.31 12.50 -4.62
N ASP A 71 -16.92 13.75 -4.35
CA ASP A 71 -15.72 14.03 -3.56
C ASP A 71 -16.00 13.77 -2.09
N ARG A 72 -15.22 12.87 -1.50
CA ARG A 72 -15.27 12.54 -0.08
C ARG A 72 -13.95 12.90 0.59
N SER A 73 -14.03 13.39 1.82
CA SER A 73 -12.83 13.54 2.64
C SER A 73 -12.13 12.20 2.80
N TRP A 74 -10.80 12.21 2.83
CA TRP A 74 -10.01 11.01 3.05
C TRP A 74 -10.32 10.41 4.44
N PRO A 75 -10.70 9.13 4.53
CA PRO A 75 -10.95 8.50 5.82
C PRO A 75 -9.63 8.14 6.50
N LEU A 76 -9.24 8.92 7.50
CA LEU A 76 -8.04 8.63 8.30
C LEU A 76 -8.44 7.91 9.58
N ASP A 77 -7.90 6.71 9.78
CA ASP A 77 -7.98 6.02 11.06
C ASP A 77 -6.89 6.54 12.00
N ILE A 78 -7.27 6.98 13.19
CA ILE A 78 -6.30 7.48 14.20
C ILE A 78 -5.54 6.37 14.91
N ILE A 79 -5.90 5.11 14.69
CA ILE A 79 -5.15 3.95 15.20
C ILE A 79 -4.15 3.50 14.11
N PRO A 80 -2.85 3.82 14.27
CA PRO A 80 -1.87 3.49 13.26
C PRO A 80 -1.61 1.99 13.19
N ARG A 81 -1.39 1.49 11.98
CA ARG A 81 -0.84 0.14 11.77
C ARG A 81 0.66 0.17 12.08
N ILE A 82 1.10 -0.70 12.97
CA ILE A 82 2.52 -0.81 13.33
C ILE A 82 3.12 -2.03 12.66
N ILE A 83 4.17 -1.82 11.87
CA ILE A 83 4.93 -2.88 11.23
C ILE A 83 6.30 -2.97 11.92
N ASP A 84 6.68 -4.16 12.36
CA ASP A 84 7.98 -4.38 13.00
C ASP A 84 9.13 -4.08 12.02
N TYR A 85 10.20 -3.46 12.52
CA TYR A 85 11.33 -3.06 11.68
C TYR A 85 12.00 -4.24 10.95
N LYS A 86 12.15 -5.39 11.62
CA LYS A 86 12.78 -6.57 11.01
C LYS A 86 11.91 -7.11 9.87
N GLU A 87 10.62 -7.17 10.10
CA GLU A 87 9.65 -7.57 9.10
C GLU A 87 9.65 -6.61 7.91
N TRP A 88 9.58 -5.30 8.19
CA TRP A 88 9.64 -4.28 7.14
C TRP A 88 10.92 -4.37 6.31
N THR A 89 12.07 -4.66 6.93
CA THR A 89 13.34 -4.85 6.20
C THR A 89 13.23 -5.99 5.19
N THR A 90 12.64 -7.11 5.58
CA THR A 90 12.43 -8.27 4.67
C THR A 90 11.49 -7.91 3.53
N VAL A 91 10.37 -7.25 3.84
CA VAL A 91 9.40 -6.79 2.84
C VAL A 91 10.05 -5.81 1.87
N ALA A 92 10.78 -4.81 2.37
CA ALA A 92 11.46 -3.80 1.55
C ALA A 92 12.49 -4.41 0.59
N GLU A 93 13.28 -5.39 1.05
CA GLU A 93 14.23 -6.09 0.16
C GLU A 93 13.50 -6.91 -0.92
N GLY A 94 12.40 -7.58 -0.57
CA GLY A 94 11.56 -8.28 -1.54
C GLY A 94 10.96 -7.33 -2.59
N LEU A 95 10.45 -6.16 -2.17
CA LEU A 95 9.92 -5.14 -3.07
C LEU A 95 11.01 -4.57 -3.99
N LYS A 96 12.21 -4.29 -3.48
CA LYS A 96 13.35 -3.84 -4.30
C LYS A 96 13.71 -4.84 -5.38
N GLN A 97 13.77 -6.13 -5.04
CA GLN A 97 14.02 -7.20 -6.00
C GLN A 97 12.92 -7.26 -7.07
N ARG A 98 11.67 -7.20 -6.65
CA ARG A 98 10.50 -7.22 -7.52
C ARG A 98 10.50 -6.05 -8.50
N LEU A 99 10.70 -4.83 -8.02
CA LEU A 99 10.77 -3.63 -8.85
C LEU A 99 11.92 -3.65 -9.85
N LYS A 100 13.06 -4.19 -9.44
CA LYS A 100 14.20 -4.40 -10.35
C LYS A 100 13.82 -5.36 -11.48
N ALA A 101 13.17 -6.48 -11.17
CA ALA A 101 12.72 -7.44 -12.17
C ALA A 101 11.69 -6.82 -13.13
N LEU A 102 10.74 -6.03 -12.63
CA LEU A 102 9.75 -5.33 -13.44
C LEU A 102 10.39 -4.28 -14.36
N ASN A 103 11.37 -3.52 -13.88
CA ASN A 103 12.13 -2.59 -14.74
C ASN A 103 12.93 -3.32 -15.82
N CYS A 104 13.55 -4.47 -15.50
CA CYS A 104 14.21 -5.31 -16.50
C CYS A 104 13.23 -5.84 -17.56
N PHE A 105 12.05 -6.26 -17.12
CA PHE A 105 10.99 -6.71 -18.04
C PHE A 105 10.56 -5.59 -19.01
N ILE A 106 10.30 -4.39 -18.49
CA ILE A 106 9.92 -3.24 -19.33
C ILE A 106 11.04 -2.91 -20.29
N ASN A 107 12.28 -2.92 -19.83
CA ASN A 107 13.44 -2.66 -20.68
C ASN A 107 13.55 -3.67 -21.82
N ASP A 108 13.39 -4.96 -21.54
CA ASP A 108 13.42 -6.02 -22.53
C ASP A 108 12.29 -5.85 -23.56
N VAL A 109 11.08 -5.58 -23.09
CA VAL A 109 9.91 -5.38 -23.95
C VAL A 109 10.08 -4.24 -24.95
N TYR A 110 10.75 -3.17 -24.57
CA TYR A 110 10.97 -2.01 -25.44
C TYR A 110 12.28 -2.06 -26.25
N ASN A 111 13.16 -3.04 -26.00
CA ASN A 111 14.45 -3.17 -26.68
C ASN A 111 14.61 -4.55 -27.33
N GLU A 112 15.22 -5.51 -26.63
CA GLU A 112 15.62 -6.79 -27.17
C GLU A 112 14.44 -7.76 -27.40
N GLN A 113 13.37 -7.64 -26.62
CA GLN A 113 12.16 -8.48 -26.66
C GLN A 113 12.47 -9.98 -26.49
N GLN A 114 13.51 -10.29 -25.68
CA GLN A 114 13.97 -11.66 -25.47
C GLN A 114 12.87 -12.54 -24.84
N ILE A 115 12.09 -11.98 -23.92
CA ILE A 115 10.99 -12.70 -23.26
C ILE A 115 9.89 -13.13 -24.24
N ILE A 116 9.73 -12.38 -25.35
CA ILE A 116 8.81 -12.73 -26.45
C ILE A 116 9.45 -13.77 -27.36
N GLN A 117 10.73 -13.59 -27.71
CA GLN A 117 11.45 -14.52 -28.59
C GLN A 117 11.58 -15.90 -27.95
N ASP A 118 11.77 -15.98 -26.64
CA ASP A 118 11.81 -17.23 -25.86
C ASP A 118 10.42 -17.87 -25.68
N GLY A 119 9.35 -17.21 -26.13
CA GLY A 119 7.98 -17.71 -26.02
C GLY A 119 7.41 -17.71 -24.59
N ILE A 120 8.06 -17.03 -23.65
CA ILE A 120 7.61 -16.94 -22.26
C ILE A 120 6.35 -16.08 -22.16
N VAL A 121 6.32 -14.96 -22.90
CA VAL A 121 5.15 -14.07 -22.99
C VAL A 121 4.70 -14.01 -24.44
N PRO A 122 3.41 -14.29 -24.74
CA PRO A 122 2.87 -14.15 -26.08
C PRO A 122 2.98 -12.70 -26.59
N ALA A 123 3.56 -12.52 -27.78
CA ALA A 123 3.78 -11.21 -28.40
C ALA A 123 2.51 -10.35 -28.45
N GLU A 124 1.37 -10.97 -28.69
CA GLU A 124 0.10 -10.26 -28.83
C GLU A 124 -0.38 -9.61 -27.52
N LEU A 125 -0.07 -10.18 -26.36
CA LEU A 125 -0.42 -9.58 -25.07
C LEU A 125 0.29 -8.24 -24.87
N ILE A 126 1.49 -8.10 -25.39
CA ILE A 126 2.30 -6.88 -25.29
C ILE A 126 1.98 -5.96 -26.46
N LEU A 127 2.22 -6.40 -27.69
CA LEU A 127 2.20 -5.54 -28.87
C LEU A 127 0.80 -5.04 -29.29
N LYS A 128 -0.26 -5.75 -28.85
CA LYS A 128 -1.66 -5.32 -29.02
C LYS A 128 -2.21 -4.52 -27.83
N SER A 129 -1.46 -4.43 -26.73
CA SER A 129 -1.86 -3.63 -25.58
C SER A 129 -1.95 -2.14 -25.95
N ARG A 130 -3.04 -1.48 -25.52
CA ARG A 130 -3.19 -0.03 -25.66
C ARG A 130 -2.13 0.75 -24.88
N ASN A 131 -1.53 0.13 -23.87
CA ASN A 131 -0.50 0.73 -23.04
C ASN A 131 0.91 0.54 -23.61
N PHE A 132 1.08 -0.24 -24.66
CA PHE A 132 2.36 -0.38 -25.35
C PHE A 132 2.62 0.83 -26.25
N LEU A 133 3.58 1.66 -25.83
CA LEU A 133 3.90 2.89 -26.51
C LEU A 133 5.02 2.67 -27.54
N ARG A 134 4.69 2.44 -28.80
CA ARG A 134 5.66 2.21 -29.89
C ARG A 134 6.80 3.25 -29.98
N PRO A 135 6.56 4.55 -29.74
CA PRO A 135 7.64 5.54 -29.72
C PRO A 135 8.71 5.33 -28.64
N CYS A 136 8.43 4.50 -27.63
CA CYS A 136 9.38 4.15 -26.58
C CYS A 136 10.34 3.00 -26.97
N CYS A 137 10.12 2.33 -28.13
CA CYS A 137 11.02 1.29 -28.58
C CYS A 137 12.41 1.85 -28.88
N GLY A 138 13.45 1.16 -28.38
CA GLY A 138 14.85 1.57 -28.53
C GLY A 138 15.31 2.67 -27.56
N ILE A 139 14.41 3.18 -26.69
CA ILE A 139 14.81 4.16 -25.67
C ILE A 139 15.57 3.44 -24.55
N LYS A 140 16.64 4.10 -24.08
CA LYS A 140 17.42 3.68 -22.90
C LYS A 140 17.28 4.76 -21.83
N PRO A 141 16.39 4.59 -20.87
CA PRO A 141 16.21 5.57 -19.81
C PRO A 141 17.45 5.68 -18.93
N PRO A 142 17.71 6.84 -18.30
CA PRO A 142 18.81 7.02 -17.35
C PRO A 142 18.77 5.92 -16.27
N HIS A 143 19.92 5.34 -15.98
CA HIS A 143 20.10 4.24 -15.01
C HIS A 143 19.26 2.98 -15.27
N GLY A 144 18.64 2.83 -16.44
CA GLY A 144 17.74 1.71 -16.75
C GLY A 144 16.41 1.76 -16.01
N VAL A 145 16.03 2.91 -15.46
CA VAL A 145 14.82 3.06 -14.64
C VAL A 145 13.66 3.53 -15.51
N TRP A 146 12.72 2.65 -15.77
CA TRP A 146 11.46 2.93 -16.47
C TRP A 146 10.36 3.40 -15.51
N ALA A 147 10.24 2.78 -14.34
CA ALA A 147 9.32 3.17 -13.29
C ALA A 147 10.08 3.88 -12.17
N ASN A 148 9.96 5.21 -12.10
CA ASN A 148 10.67 6.03 -11.11
C ASN A 148 10.00 6.01 -9.74
N ILE A 149 8.66 5.91 -9.72
CA ILE A 149 7.84 5.80 -8.51
C ILE A 149 6.90 4.63 -8.72
N CYS A 150 6.84 3.75 -7.75
CA CYS A 150 5.97 2.58 -7.75
C CYS A 150 5.18 2.52 -6.45
N GLY A 151 3.87 2.24 -6.57
CA GLY A 151 3.02 1.87 -5.45
C GLY A 151 2.78 0.36 -5.49
N SER A 152 3.36 -0.38 -4.55
CA SER A 152 3.06 -1.81 -4.41
C SER A 152 2.02 -1.99 -3.31
N ASP A 153 0.88 -2.54 -3.65
CA ASP A 153 -0.20 -2.81 -2.71
C ASP A 153 0.06 -4.11 -1.98
N LEU A 154 0.07 -4.04 -0.66
CA LEU A 154 0.39 -5.16 0.22
C LEU A 154 -0.82 -5.54 1.06
N VAL A 155 -1.02 -6.84 1.21
CA VAL A 155 -1.98 -7.41 2.17
C VAL A 155 -1.28 -8.41 3.07
N ARG A 156 -1.83 -8.62 4.26
CA ARG A 156 -1.42 -9.73 5.10
C ARG A 156 -2.37 -10.91 4.95
N ASP A 157 -1.82 -12.09 4.88
CA ASP A 157 -2.59 -13.33 5.03
C ASP A 157 -2.93 -13.61 6.51
N ASP A 158 -3.67 -14.68 6.75
CA ASP A 158 -4.05 -15.14 8.09
C ASP A 158 -2.86 -15.56 8.97
N LYS A 159 -1.72 -15.87 8.36
CA LYS A 159 -0.45 -16.22 9.04
C LYS A 159 0.41 -14.98 9.32
N GLY A 160 0.00 -13.82 8.83
CA GLY A 160 0.70 -12.55 9.00
C GLY A 160 1.80 -12.30 7.95
N LEU A 161 1.88 -13.10 6.89
CA LEU A 161 2.82 -12.88 5.81
C LEU A 161 2.32 -11.78 4.86
N PHE A 162 3.21 -10.89 4.46
CA PHE A 162 2.91 -9.89 3.44
C PHE A 162 2.90 -10.52 2.05
N CYS A 163 1.82 -10.27 1.33
CA CYS A 163 1.64 -10.64 -0.06
C CYS A 163 1.45 -9.38 -0.90
N VAL A 164 2.06 -9.34 -2.09
CA VAL A 164 1.83 -8.25 -3.05
C VAL A 164 0.54 -8.54 -3.81
N LEU A 165 -0.40 -7.61 -3.78
CA LEU A 165 -1.60 -7.65 -4.61
C LEU A 165 -1.32 -7.17 -6.02
N GLU A 166 -0.76 -5.96 -6.13
CA GLU A 166 -0.42 -5.35 -7.42
C GLU A 166 0.76 -4.39 -7.30
N ASP A 167 1.31 -4.01 -8.43
CA ASP A 167 2.32 -2.96 -8.56
C ASP A 167 1.82 -1.87 -9.50
N ASN A 168 1.58 -0.70 -8.98
CA ASN A 168 1.29 0.50 -9.76
C ASN A 168 2.60 1.14 -10.21
N LEU A 169 3.07 0.75 -11.41
CA LEU A 169 4.35 1.22 -11.96
C LEU A 169 4.27 2.59 -12.64
N ARG A 170 3.07 3.12 -12.78
CA ARG A 170 2.81 4.41 -13.40
C ARG A 170 1.76 5.17 -12.58
N VAL A 171 2.12 6.40 -12.18
CA VAL A 171 1.20 7.34 -11.51
C VAL A 171 0.47 6.71 -10.32
N PRO A 172 1.17 6.15 -9.32
CA PRO A 172 0.52 5.64 -8.13
C PRO A 172 -0.21 6.79 -7.41
N SER A 173 -1.51 6.65 -7.23
CA SER A 173 -2.38 7.71 -6.68
C SER A 173 -2.07 8.08 -5.23
N GLY A 174 -1.55 7.12 -4.45
CA GLY A 174 -1.26 7.32 -3.02
C GLY A 174 -0.07 8.25 -2.71
N VAL A 175 0.74 8.63 -3.71
CA VAL A 175 1.94 9.45 -3.47
C VAL A 175 1.61 10.84 -2.94
N SER A 176 0.55 11.48 -3.44
CA SER A 176 0.11 12.80 -2.97
C SER A 176 -0.30 12.76 -1.50
N TYR A 177 -1.08 11.77 -1.10
CA TYR A 177 -1.51 11.61 0.30
C TYR A 177 -0.35 11.33 1.26
N MET A 178 0.69 10.66 0.80
CA MET A 178 1.89 10.40 1.59
C MET A 178 2.72 11.68 1.79
N MET A 179 2.66 12.61 0.86
CA MET A 179 3.47 13.85 0.90
C MET A 179 2.82 14.98 1.72
N GLU A 180 1.51 14.93 1.93
CA GLU A 180 0.74 15.86 2.76
C GLU A 180 0.63 15.38 4.21
#